data_09e4291a58c6b5a56bee5171ca4e6a47
#
_entry.id   09e4291a58c6b5a56bee5171ca4e6a47
#
_cell.length_a   1.000
_cell.length_b   1.000
_cell.length_c   1.000
_cell.angle_alpha   90.00
_cell.angle_beta   90.00
_cell.angle_gamma   90.00
#
_symmetry.space_group_name_H-M   'P 1'
#
loop_
_entity.id
_entity.type
_entity.pdbx_description
1 polymer ?
#
loop_
_entity_poly.entity_id
_entity_poly.type
_entity_poly.pdbx_seq_one_letter_code
_entity_poly.pdbx_strand_id
1 'polypeptide(L)'
;HGDIANDCAACHNGDYNNTPTTCVGCHQDDYNQTTEPSHTQLQFSDDCASCHTESAWVPSTFDHDNLYFPIYSGSHEGEWDQCVDCHTNPANLKEYTCITCHANPETDEQHMGVSGYTYSNPACLACHPTGEADGAFDHNTTAFPLTGAHNTVDCFSCHANGFEGTPTACDACHRMDYDQSTNPNHASLSFSMDCAACHTTEPGWSPASFDNHNDYYALNGAHAAI
;
A
#
# COMPACT_ATOMS: atom_id res chain seq x y z
N HIS A 1 -9.34 26.32 23.03
CA HIS A 1 -9.93 27.64 23.45
C HIS A 1 -9.85 27.88 24.95
N GLY A 2 -9.04 27.08 25.72
CA GLY A 2 -8.93 27.20 27.17
C GLY A 2 -8.54 28.59 27.67
N ASP A 3 -7.63 29.26 26.96
CA ASP A 3 -7.10 30.57 27.36
C ASP A 3 -8.12 31.71 27.26
N ILE A 4 -9.13 31.57 26.39
CA ILE A 4 -10.19 32.57 26.18
C ILE A 4 -11.54 32.16 26.78
N ALA A 5 -11.62 31.02 27.46
CA ALA A 5 -12.90 30.47 27.98
C ALA A 5 -13.60 31.42 28.99
N ASN A 6 -12.86 32.33 29.63
CA ASN A 6 -13.38 33.31 30.58
C ASN A 6 -13.49 34.73 29.99
N ASP A 7 -13.11 34.94 28.72
CA ASP A 7 -13.25 36.22 28.01
C ASP A 7 -14.37 36.15 26.98
N CYS A 8 -15.57 36.52 27.41
CA CYS A 8 -16.73 36.49 26.52
C CYS A 8 -16.53 37.39 25.28
N ALA A 9 -15.78 38.48 25.40
CA ALA A 9 -15.55 39.42 24.33
C ALA A 9 -14.65 38.87 23.23
N ALA A 10 -13.80 37.92 23.54
CA ALA A 10 -12.93 37.25 22.57
C ALA A 10 -13.74 36.49 21.48
N CYS A 11 -14.91 35.96 21.85
CA CYS A 11 -15.82 35.32 20.91
C CYS A 11 -16.94 36.19 20.41
N HIS A 12 -17.54 37.01 21.31
CA HIS A 12 -18.80 37.69 21.02
C HIS A 12 -18.66 39.11 20.46
N ASN A 13 -17.54 39.76 20.65
CA ASN A 13 -17.28 41.14 20.15
C ASN A 13 -18.48 42.08 20.29
N GLY A 14 -19.23 41.95 21.39
CA GLY A 14 -20.43 42.75 21.71
C GLY A 14 -21.74 42.28 21.08
N ASP A 15 -21.75 41.22 20.26
CA ASP A 15 -22.97 40.59 19.71
C ASP A 15 -23.04 39.12 20.09
N TYR A 16 -23.91 38.81 21.03
CA TYR A 16 -24.11 37.46 21.52
C TYR A 16 -25.02 36.58 20.66
N ASN A 17 -25.69 37.15 19.65
CA ASN A 17 -26.66 36.42 18.84
C ASN A 17 -26.07 35.90 17.50
N ASN A 18 -25.02 36.56 16.98
CA ASN A 18 -24.46 36.26 15.68
C ASN A 18 -23.01 35.77 15.74
N THR A 19 -22.59 35.25 16.88
CA THR A 19 -21.24 34.63 17.01
C THR A 19 -21.15 33.38 16.14
N PRO A 20 -20.13 33.28 15.25
CA PRO A 20 -19.91 32.08 14.47
C PRO A 20 -19.68 30.85 15.36
N THR A 21 -20.19 29.72 14.93
CA THR A 21 -20.02 28.42 15.62
C THR A 21 -19.12 27.47 14.84
N THR A 22 -18.66 27.86 13.65
CA THR A 22 -17.70 27.10 12.84
C THR A 22 -16.29 27.61 13.08
N CYS A 23 -15.29 26.74 12.95
CA CYS A 23 -13.88 27.11 13.14
C CYS A 23 -13.46 28.25 12.22
N VAL A 24 -13.80 28.16 10.94
CA VAL A 24 -13.49 29.19 9.93
C VAL A 24 -14.18 30.54 10.19
N GLY A 25 -15.26 30.55 10.96
CA GLY A 25 -15.92 31.80 11.33
C GLY A 25 -15.04 32.74 12.15
N CYS A 26 -14.03 32.23 12.82
CA CYS A 26 -13.02 32.98 13.56
C CYS A 26 -11.61 32.79 12.97
N HIS A 27 -11.32 31.62 12.41
CA HIS A 27 -9.99 31.19 11.97
C HIS A 27 -9.80 31.21 10.45
N GLN A 28 -10.61 31.97 9.70
CA GLN A 28 -10.49 32.06 8.23
C GLN A 28 -9.11 32.58 7.80
N ASP A 29 -8.58 33.53 8.54
CA ASP A 29 -7.27 34.10 8.22
C ASP A 29 -6.15 33.11 8.49
N ASP A 30 -6.26 32.29 9.55
CA ASP A 30 -5.31 31.21 9.85
C ASP A 30 -5.33 30.19 8.72
N TYR A 31 -6.52 29.74 8.28
CA TYR A 31 -6.68 28.84 7.15
C TYR A 31 -6.06 29.39 5.85
N ASN A 32 -6.29 30.67 5.56
CA ASN A 32 -5.81 31.31 4.32
C ASN A 32 -4.29 31.52 4.32
N GLN A 33 -3.68 31.73 5.49
CA GLN A 33 -2.25 32.04 5.63
C GLN A 33 -1.37 30.82 5.86
N THR A 34 -1.97 29.68 6.15
CA THR A 34 -1.21 28.43 6.34
C THR A 34 -0.51 28.05 5.04
N THR A 35 0.79 27.78 5.16
CA THR A 35 1.66 27.41 4.04
C THR A 35 2.19 25.98 4.12
N GLU A 36 2.10 25.35 5.30
CA GLU A 36 2.71 24.04 5.58
C GLU A 36 1.77 23.09 6.34
N PRO A 37 0.95 22.33 5.62
CA PRO A 37 0.64 22.41 4.18
C PRO A 37 -0.29 23.59 3.86
N SER A 38 -0.25 24.11 2.63
CA SER A 38 -1.15 25.20 2.21
C SER A 38 -2.59 24.68 2.06
N HIS A 39 -3.47 25.06 2.99
CA HIS A 39 -4.85 24.62 3.01
C HIS A 39 -5.63 25.09 1.77
N THR A 40 -5.37 26.32 1.34
CA THR A 40 -6.04 26.92 0.18
C THR A 40 -5.60 26.32 -1.15
N GLN A 41 -4.31 26.03 -1.32
CA GLN A 41 -3.78 25.39 -2.53
C GLN A 41 -4.23 23.94 -2.68
N LEU A 42 -4.28 23.21 -1.57
CA LEU A 42 -4.72 21.82 -1.52
C LEU A 42 -6.25 21.69 -1.48
N GLN A 43 -6.97 22.81 -1.34
CA GLN A 43 -8.42 22.83 -1.23
C GLN A 43 -8.96 21.93 -0.10
N PHE A 44 -8.28 21.98 1.04
CA PHE A 44 -8.74 21.21 2.20
C PHE A 44 -10.12 21.67 2.64
N SER A 45 -10.89 20.74 3.20
CA SER A 45 -12.18 21.02 3.79
C SER A 45 -12.06 21.98 4.97
N ASP A 46 -13.10 22.75 5.22
CA ASP A 46 -13.27 23.55 6.43
C ASP A 46 -13.69 22.74 7.66
N ASP A 47 -13.75 21.40 7.52
CA ASP A 47 -13.87 20.48 8.65
C ASP A 47 -12.51 20.33 9.37
N CYS A 48 -12.13 21.38 10.09
CA CYS A 48 -10.84 21.47 10.77
C CYS A 48 -10.63 20.36 11.80
N ALA A 49 -11.72 19.88 12.42
CA ALA A 49 -11.69 18.86 13.46
C ALA A 49 -11.27 17.49 12.94
N SER A 50 -11.31 17.26 11.63
CA SER A 50 -10.80 16.02 11.02
C SER A 50 -9.28 15.88 11.11
N CYS A 51 -8.56 17.01 11.30
CA CYS A 51 -7.09 17.03 11.35
C CYS A 51 -6.53 17.75 12.57
N HIS A 52 -7.33 18.58 13.27
CA HIS A 52 -6.88 19.41 14.39
C HIS A 52 -7.74 19.22 15.62
N THR A 53 -7.18 19.56 16.78
CA THR A 53 -7.93 19.62 18.03
C THR A 53 -8.26 21.06 18.40
N GLU A 54 -9.21 21.25 19.31
CA GLU A 54 -9.52 22.58 19.87
C GLU A 54 -8.39 23.15 20.73
N SER A 55 -7.42 22.32 21.10
CA SER A 55 -6.32 22.71 21.98
C SER A 55 -5.09 23.18 21.23
N ALA A 56 -4.87 22.68 20.01
CA ALA A 56 -3.71 23.02 19.21
C ALA A 56 -3.93 22.72 17.71
N TRP A 57 -3.30 23.52 16.86
CA TRP A 57 -3.19 23.27 15.43
C TRP A 57 -2.12 22.23 15.10
N VAL A 58 -1.07 22.17 15.93
CA VAL A 58 0.08 21.28 15.74
C VAL A 58 0.36 20.52 17.03
N PRO A 59 0.63 19.22 17.00
CA PRO A 59 0.62 18.37 15.81
C PRO A 59 -0.79 18.14 15.26
N SER A 60 -0.88 17.89 13.96
CA SER A 60 -2.13 17.43 13.33
C SER A 60 -2.48 16.02 13.84
N THR A 61 -3.78 15.72 13.92
CA THR A 61 -4.28 14.37 14.22
C THR A 61 -4.49 13.51 12.96
N PHE A 62 -3.96 13.95 11.82
CA PHE A 62 -4.06 13.21 10.57
C PHE A 62 -3.35 11.85 10.68
N ASP A 63 -4.09 10.77 10.44
CA ASP A 63 -3.61 9.40 10.59
C ASP A 63 -2.80 8.96 9.36
N HIS A 64 -1.56 9.45 9.26
CA HIS A 64 -0.66 9.14 8.16
C HIS A 64 -0.19 7.67 8.22
N ASP A 65 0.01 7.15 9.43
CA ASP A 65 0.58 5.82 9.65
C ASP A 65 -0.33 4.69 9.17
N ASN A 66 -1.63 4.79 9.44
CA ASN A 66 -2.56 3.75 9.01
C ASN A 66 -3.08 3.93 7.58
N LEU A 67 -3.04 5.16 7.05
CA LEU A 67 -3.63 5.47 5.75
C LEU A 67 -2.62 5.46 4.60
N TYR A 68 -1.33 5.72 4.90
CA TYR A 68 -0.30 5.91 3.87
C TYR A 68 1.04 5.27 4.25
N PHE A 69 1.90 6.03 4.91
CA PHE A 69 3.27 5.63 5.25
C PHE A 69 3.57 6.03 6.69
N PRO A 70 4.11 5.14 7.53
CA PRO A 70 4.38 5.44 8.93
C PRO A 70 5.42 6.55 9.09
N ILE A 71 5.00 7.65 9.74
CA ILE A 71 5.84 8.80 10.05
C ILE A 71 5.77 9.20 11.53
N TYR A 72 4.73 8.77 12.24
CA TYR A 72 4.55 8.97 13.67
C TYR A 72 4.98 7.75 14.49
N SER A 73 5.40 6.69 13.82
CA SER A 73 5.93 5.46 14.41
C SER A 73 7.04 4.87 13.55
N GLY A 74 7.76 3.87 14.09
CA GLY A 74 8.84 3.17 13.38
C GLY A 74 10.09 4.03 13.18
N SER A 75 10.87 3.70 12.15
CA SER A 75 12.18 4.33 11.90
C SER A 75 12.10 5.79 11.47
N HIS A 76 10.92 6.28 11.06
CA HIS A 76 10.72 7.67 10.66
C HIS A 76 10.15 8.55 11.77
N GLU A 77 9.85 7.99 12.96
CA GLU A 77 9.37 8.77 14.10
C GLU A 77 10.44 9.78 14.57
N GLY A 78 10.12 11.06 14.40
CA GLY A 78 11.01 12.16 14.84
C GLY A 78 12.17 12.49 13.88
N GLU A 79 12.21 11.88 12.70
CA GLU A 79 13.24 12.13 11.68
C GLU A 79 12.83 13.21 10.67
N TRP A 80 11.67 13.83 10.85
CA TRP A 80 11.13 14.89 10.01
C TRP A 80 10.48 15.99 10.87
N ASP A 81 10.44 17.21 10.34
CA ASP A 81 9.88 18.37 11.04
C ASP A 81 8.65 18.93 10.32
N GLN A 82 8.63 18.87 8.98
CA GLN A 82 7.61 19.50 8.13
C GLN A 82 7.17 18.58 7.01
N CYS A 83 5.95 18.75 6.55
CA CYS A 83 5.40 17.95 5.43
C CYS A 83 6.27 18.04 4.17
N VAL A 84 6.89 19.20 3.92
CA VAL A 84 7.77 19.42 2.76
C VAL A 84 9.11 18.68 2.81
N ASP A 85 9.49 18.11 3.93
CA ASP A 85 10.69 17.26 4.02
C ASP A 85 10.54 16.02 3.10
N CYS A 86 9.31 15.53 2.98
CA CYS A 86 8.96 14.43 2.08
C CYS A 86 8.14 14.89 0.87
N HIS A 87 7.20 15.83 1.05
CA HIS A 87 6.30 16.31 0.00
C HIS A 87 6.82 17.63 -0.62
N THR A 88 7.75 17.50 -1.56
CA THR A 88 8.43 18.66 -2.17
C THR A 88 7.53 19.60 -2.97
N ASN A 89 6.30 19.18 -3.27
CA ASN A 89 5.28 20.02 -3.91
C ASN A 89 4.14 20.30 -2.94
N PRO A 90 4.10 21.47 -2.27
CA PRO A 90 3.06 21.81 -1.29
C PRO A 90 1.65 21.93 -1.89
N ALA A 91 1.52 21.97 -3.21
CA ALA A 91 0.24 21.95 -3.92
C ALA A 91 -0.21 20.52 -4.33
N ASN A 92 0.62 19.51 -4.10
CA ASN A 92 0.31 18.12 -4.46
C ASN A 92 1.02 17.13 -3.52
N LEU A 93 0.36 16.78 -2.42
CA LEU A 93 0.90 15.84 -1.43
C LEU A 93 0.98 14.38 -1.93
N LYS A 94 0.56 14.08 -3.18
CA LYS A 94 0.82 12.78 -3.80
C LYS A 94 2.25 12.66 -4.33
N GLU A 95 2.93 13.79 -4.50
CA GLU A 95 4.36 13.84 -4.83
C GLU A 95 5.17 13.77 -3.54
N TYR A 96 6.03 12.78 -3.43
CA TYR A 96 6.89 12.57 -2.25
C TYR A 96 8.30 12.20 -2.68
N THR A 97 9.25 12.35 -1.78
CA THR A 97 10.65 11.98 -1.99
C THR A 97 11.23 11.19 -0.82
N CYS A 98 11.86 10.08 -1.11
CA CYS A 98 12.70 9.31 -0.19
C CYS A 98 14.17 9.70 -0.36
N ILE A 99 14.55 9.99 -1.61
CA ILE A 99 15.94 10.15 -2.04
C ILE A 99 16.59 11.47 -1.60
N THR A 100 15.84 12.37 -0.98
CA THR A 100 16.41 13.58 -0.37
C THR A 100 17.22 13.26 0.89
N CYS A 101 16.75 12.31 1.69
CA CYS A 101 17.42 11.81 2.89
C CYS A 101 18.21 10.53 2.60
N HIS A 102 17.64 9.62 1.80
CA HIS A 102 18.30 8.37 1.39
C HIS A 102 19.08 8.58 0.09
N ALA A 103 20.21 9.27 0.19
CA ALA A 103 20.99 9.69 -0.96
C ALA A 103 21.95 8.60 -1.46
N ASN A 104 22.30 8.65 -2.76
CA ASN A 104 23.41 7.88 -3.33
C ASN A 104 24.76 8.56 -3.03
N PRO A 105 25.87 7.79 -2.93
CA PRO A 105 25.97 6.34 -3.25
C PRO A 105 25.58 5.38 -2.10
N GLU A 106 25.33 5.84 -0.91
CA GLU A 106 25.12 5.00 0.27
C GLU A 106 23.93 4.04 0.08
N THR A 107 22.85 4.53 -0.52
CA THR A 107 21.66 3.70 -0.78
C THR A 107 21.95 2.59 -1.80
N ASP A 108 22.69 2.89 -2.88
CA ASP A 108 23.11 1.89 -3.86
C ASP A 108 24.03 0.83 -3.24
N GLU A 109 24.94 1.22 -2.34
CA GLU A 109 25.83 0.30 -1.64
C GLU A 109 25.05 -0.66 -0.73
N GLN A 110 24.03 -0.18 -0.03
CA GLN A 110 23.16 -1.00 0.83
C GLN A 110 22.29 -1.99 0.03
N HIS A 111 22.00 -1.67 -1.22
CA HIS A 111 21.19 -2.51 -2.11
C HIS A 111 22.02 -3.33 -3.09
N MET A 112 23.36 -3.40 -2.90
CA MET A 112 24.24 -4.17 -3.79
C MET A 112 23.84 -5.64 -3.82
N GLY A 113 23.49 -6.14 -4.99
CA GLY A 113 23.04 -7.51 -5.21
C GLY A 113 21.55 -7.75 -4.95
N VAL A 114 20.79 -6.72 -4.61
CA VAL A 114 19.32 -6.81 -4.52
C VAL A 114 18.76 -6.79 -5.94
N SER A 115 18.15 -7.91 -6.32
CA SER A 115 17.53 -8.03 -7.63
C SER A 115 16.39 -7.04 -7.78
N GLY A 116 16.36 -6.33 -8.91
CA GLY A 116 15.33 -5.37 -9.25
C GLY A 116 15.36 -4.04 -8.49
N TYR A 117 16.39 -3.81 -7.70
CA TYR A 117 16.59 -2.51 -7.09
C TYR A 117 16.61 -1.40 -8.16
N THR A 118 15.84 -0.35 -7.91
CA THR A 118 15.80 0.87 -8.73
C THR A 118 15.80 2.07 -7.80
N TYR A 119 16.76 2.96 -7.97
CA TYR A 119 16.84 4.19 -7.19
C TYR A 119 15.78 5.19 -7.64
N SER A 120 14.58 5.02 -7.11
CA SER A 120 13.43 5.90 -7.38
C SER A 120 12.40 5.85 -6.25
N ASN A 121 11.74 6.98 -5.96
CA ASN A 121 10.76 7.07 -4.89
C ASN A 121 9.65 6.00 -4.96
N PRO A 122 9.03 5.71 -6.12
CA PRO A 122 8.02 4.66 -6.21
C PRO A 122 8.57 3.27 -5.91
N ALA A 123 9.81 2.97 -6.33
CA ALA A 123 10.42 1.68 -6.05
C ALA A 123 10.78 1.52 -4.57
N CYS A 124 11.27 2.60 -3.93
CA CYS A 124 11.53 2.59 -2.49
C CYS A 124 10.27 2.27 -1.70
N LEU A 125 9.17 2.98 -1.95
CA LEU A 125 7.90 2.75 -1.26
C LEU A 125 7.32 1.34 -1.55
N ALA A 126 7.46 0.85 -2.76
CA ALA A 126 6.95 -0.47 -3.13
C ALA A 126 7.68 -1.60 -2.39
N CYS A 127 8.99 -1.46 -2.15
CA CYS A 127 9.77 -2.44 -1.41
C CYS A 127 9.74 -2.20 0.11
N HIS A 128 9.61 -0.95 0.55
CA HIS A 128 9.60 -0.54 1.95
C HIS A 128 8.31 0.22 2.33
N PRO A 129 7.13 -0.42 2.25
CA PRO A 129 5.85 0.27 2.49
C PRO A 129 5.68 0.73 3.94
N THR A 130 6.45 0.17 4.86
CA THR A 130 6.45 0.53 6.29
C THR A 130 7.64 1.41 6.69
N GLY A 131 8.55 1.72 5.76
CA GLY A 131 9.76 2.48 6.07
C GLY A 131 10.83 1.72 6.84
N GLU A 132 10.65 0.43 7.08
CA GLU A 132 11.61 -0.39 7.80
C GLU A 132 12.55 -1.13 6.85
N ALA A 133 13.83 -1.24 7.23
CA ALA A 133 14.82 -1.97 6.44
C ALA A 133 14.51 -3.47 6.38
N ASP A 134 14.02 -4.02 7.50
CA ASP A 134 13.67 -5.44 7.64
C ASP A 134 12.21 -5.74 7.29
N GLY A 135 11.43 -4.71 7.02
CA GLY A 135 10.02 -4.80 6.62
C GLY A 135 9.87 -5.17 5.16
N ALA A 136 10.42 -6.32 4.75
CA ALA A 136 10.14 -6.88 3.44
C ALA A 136 8.63 -6.95 3.22
N PHE A 137 8.16 -6.49 2.08
CA PHE A 137 6.76 -6.55 1.71
C PHE A 137 6.20 -7.96 1.95
N ASP A 138 5.22 -8.09 2.80
CA ASP A 138 4.61 -9.39 3.12
C ASP A 138 3.48 -9.70 2.14
N HIS A 139 3.77 -10.54 1.16
CA HIS A 139 2.80 -11.05 0.22
C HIS A 139 1.62 -11.79 0.86
N ASN A 140 1.76 -12.29 2.10
CA ASN A 140 0.66 -12.96 2.79
C ASN A 140 -0.50 -12.01 3.12
N THR A 141 -0.26 -10.72 3.10
CA THR A 141 -1.29 -9.67 3.29
C THR A 141 -1.98 -9.26 2.00
N THR A 142 -1.60 -9.84 0.86
CA THR A 142 -2.10 -9.47 -0.47
C THR A 142 -3.12 -10.47 -1.01
N ALA A 143 -3.69 -10.15 -2.18
CA ALA A 143 -4.56 -11.07 -2.92
C ALA A 143 -3.84 -12.29 -3.51
N PHE A 144 -2.49 -12.31 -3.48
CA PHE A 144 -1.67 -13.41 -3.96
C PHE A 144 -0.57 -13.74 -2.95
N PRO A 145 -0.87 -14.49 -1.87
CA PRO A 145 0.13 -14.99 -0.95
C PRO A 145 1.14 -15.89 -1.67
N LEU A 146 2.43 -15.69 -1.40
CA LEU A 146 3.46 -16.55 -1.98
C LEU A 146 3.49 -17.88 -1.23
N THR A 147 3.23 -18.98 -1.93
CA THR A 147 3.22 -20.34 -1.40
C THR A 147 3.96 -21.29 -2.34
N GLY A 148 4.45 -22.41 -1.81
CA GLY A 148 5.13 -23.44 -2.60
C GLY A 148 6.31 -22.89 -3.40
N ALA A 149 6.33 -23.13 -4.70
CA ALA A 149 7.39 -22.68 -5.60
C ALA A 149 7.51 -21.16 -5.70
N HIS A 150 6.41 -20.41 -5.46
CA HIS A 150 6.42 -18.96 -5.56
C HIS A 150 7.18 -18.27 -4.42
N ASN A 151 7.46 -18.95 -3.30
CA ASN A 151 8.25 -18.40 -2.19
C ASN A 151 9.69 -18.02 -2.56
N THR A 152 10.22 -18.57 -3.64
CA THR A 152 11.62 -18.43 -4.02
C THR A 152 11.84 -17.71 -5.34
N VAL A 153 10.76 -17.21 -5.96
CA VAL A 153 10.89 -16.47 -7.22
C VAL A 153 11.32 -15.02 -6.96
N ASP A 154 12.09 -14.49 -7.89
CA ASP A 154 12.49 -13.09 -7.88
C ASP A 154 11.28 -12.18 -8.09
N CYS A 155 11.26 -11.01 -7.41
CA CYS A 155 10.16 -10.04 -7.48
C CYS A 155 9.77 -9.69 -8.91
N PHE A 156 10.75 -9.48 -9.79
CA PHE A 156 10.54 -9.05 -11.16
C PHE A 156 10.17 -10.17 -12.12
N SER A 157 10.25 -11.42 -11.68
CA SER A 157 9.64 -12.54 -12.42
C SER A 157 8.11 -12.38 -12.52
N CYS A 158 7.51 -11.72 -11.53
CA CYS A 158 6.08 -11.42 -11.51
C CYS A 158 5.79 -9.95 -11.82
N HIS A 159 6.62 -9.03 -11.34
CA HIS A 159 6.45 -7.58 -11.42
C HIS A 159 7.27 -6.93 -12.55
N ALA A 160 7.40 -7.58 -13.70
CA ALA A 160 8.20 -7.10 -14.84
C ALA A 160 7.79 -5.69 -15.34
N ASN A 161 6.55 -5.29 -15.14
CA ASN A 161 6.00 -4.00 -15.57
C ASN A 161 5.66 -3.07 -14.40
N GLY A 162 6.15 -3.35 -13.20
CA GLY A 162 5.82 -2.62 -11.97
C GLY A 162 4.93 -3.43 -11.04
N PHE A 163 4.74 -2.89 -9.85
CA PHE A 163 4.05 -3.62 -8.76
C PHE A 163 2.52 -3.55 -8.86
N GLU A 164 1.99 -2.49 -9.48
CA GLU A 164 0.54 -2.33 -9.66
C GLU A 164 0.02 -3.18 -10.82
N GLY A 165 -1.16 -3.78 -10.64
CA GLY A 165 -1.87 -4.48 -11.70
C GLY A 165 -1.26 -5.81 -12.11
N THR A 166 -0.35 -6.38 -11.31
CA THR A 166 0.17 -7.73 -11.56
C THR A 166 -0.97 -8.75 -11.50
N PRO A 167 -1.17 -9.55 -12.55
CA PRO A 167 -2.22 -10.55 -12.56
C PRO A 167 -2.02 -11.62 -11.48
N THR A 168 -3.12 -12.10 -10.90
CA THR A 168 -3.12 -13.16 -9.87
C THR A 168 -3.65 -14.50 -10.39
N ALA A 169 -4.18 -14.54 -11.60
CA ALA A 169 -4.67 -15.77 -12.23
C ALA A 169 -3.50 -16.62 -12.73
N CYS A 170 -3.55 -17.92 -12.47
CA CYS A 170 -2.48 -18.84 -12.81
C CYS A 170 -2.10 -18.79 -14.30
N ASP A 171 -3.10 -18.78 -15.18
CA ASP A 171 -2.92 -18.76 -16.63
C ASP A 171 -2.34 -17.46 -17.18
N ALA A 172 -2.37 -16.38 -16.41
CA ALA A 172 -1.73 -15.12 -16.82
C ALA A 172 -0.21 -15.24 -16.93
N CYS A 173 0.40 -16.12 -16.14
CA CYS A 173 1.83 -16.42 -16.17
C CYS A 173 2.11 -17.81 -16.77
N HIS A 174 1.25 -18.79 -16.50
CA HIS A 174 1.44 -20.20 -16.83
C HIS A 174 0.66 -20.69 -18.05
N ARG A 175 0.23 -19.78 -18.91
CA ARG A 175 -0.51 -20.14 -20.14
C ARG A 175 0.28 -21.10 -21.02
N MET A 176 1.58 -20.91 -21.10
CA MET A 176 2.46 -21.75 -21.92
C MET A 176 2.56 -23.18 -21.36
N ASP A 177 2.59 -23.32 -20.02
CA ASP A 177 2.61 -24.65 -19.38
C ASP A 177 1.33 -25.42 -19.66
N TYR A 178 0.16 -24.73 -19.63
CA TYR A 178 -1.11 -25.33 -20.00
C TYR A 178 -1.14 -25.78 -21.47
N ASP A 179 -0.71 -24.91 -22.40
CA ASP A 179 -0.79 -25.17 -23.84
C ASP A 179 0.19 -26.27 -24.28
N GLN A 180 1.32 -26.43 -23.58
CA GLN A 180 2.38 -27.42 -23.88
C GLN A 180 2.26 -28.70 -23.09
N SER A 181 1.33 -28.81 -22.16
CA SER A 181 1.11 -30.04 -21.39
C SER A 181 0.78 -31.23 -22.30
N THR A 182 1.35 -32.38 -22.01
CA THR A 182 1.20 -33.59 -22.86
C THR A 182 0.59 -34.78 -22.13
N ASN A 183 0.66 -34.81 -20.78
CA ASN A 183 0.14 -35.93 -19.97
C ASN A 183 -0.46 -35.42 -18.65
N PRO A 184 -1.76 -35.15 -18.59
CA PRO A 184 -2.70 -35.09 -19.73
C PRO A 184 -2.48 -33.83 -20.59
N ASN A 185 -2.92 -33.87 -21.85
CA ASN A 185 -2.90 -32.69 -22.70
C ASN A 185 -4.10 -31.80 -22.38
N HIS A 186 -3.88 -30.73 -21.60
CA HIS A 186 -4.92 -29.86 -21.07
C HIS A 186 -5.72 -29.16 -22.18
N ALA A 187 -5.01 -28.63 -23.17
CA ALA A 187 -5.64 -27.90 -24.27
C ALA A 187 -6.54 -28.79 -25.14
N SER A 188 -6.06 -30.02 -25.50
CA SER A 188 -6.83 -30.95 -26.32
C SER A 188 -8.06 -31.52 -25.59
N LEU A 189 -7.97 -31.64 -24.26
CA LEU A 189 -9.06 -32.15 -23.42
C LEU A 189 -9.98 -31.01 -22.94
N SER A 190 -9.66 -29.77 -23.27
CA SER A 190 -10.44 -28.59 -22.88
C SER A 190 -10.59 -28.46 -21.34
N PHE A 191 -9.54 -28.75 -20.60
CA PHE A 191 -9.57 -28.58 -19.14
C PHE A 191 -9.76 -27.11 -18.76
N SER A 192 -10.38 -26.90 -17.61
CA SER A 192 -10.60 -25.57 -17.06
C SER A 192 -9.28 -24.82 -16.80
N MET A 193 -9.29 -23.50 -16.92
CA MET A 193 -8.21 -22.61 -16.48
C MET A 193 -8.21 -22.39 -14.96
N ASP A 194 -9.14 -22.96 -14.24
CA ASP A 194 -9.09 -23.04 -12.78
C ASP A 194 -8.08 -24.11 -12.36
N CYS A 195 -6.82 -23.75 -12.46
CA CYS A 195 -5.70 -24.67 -12.21
C CYS A 195 -5.69 -25.15 -10.75
N ALA A 196 -6.15 -24.31 -9.81
CA ALA A 196 -6.20 -24.65 -8.40
C ALA A 196 -7.19 -25.77 -8.07
N ALA A 197 -8.12 -26.07 -8.98
CA ALA A 197 -9.02 -27.21 -8.82
C ALA A 197 -8.29 -28.56 -8.84
N CYS A 198 -7.10 -28.62 -9.43
CA CYS A 198 -6.32 -29.85 -9.55
C CYS A 198 -4.88 -29.73 -9.04
N HIS A 199 -4.31 -28.54 -9.09
CA HIS A 199 -2.91 -28.29 -8.76
C HIS A 199 -2.76 -27.46 -7.50
N THR A 200 -1.63 -27.63 -6.84
CA THR A 200 -1.14 -26.74 -5.76
C THR A 200 -0.01 -25.87 -6.30
N THR A 201 0.49 -24.98 -5.48
CA THR A 201 1.69 -24.17 -5.78
C THR A 201 3.00 -24.90 -5.57
N GLU A 202 2.98 -26.21 -5.23
CA GLU A 202 4.18 -27.00 -5.09
C GLU A 202 4.94 -27.16 -6.42
N PRO A 203 6.28 -27.24 -6.38
CA PRO A 203 7.10 -27.30 -7.59
C PRO A 203 6.73 -28.43 -8.53
N GLY A 204 6.70 -28.12 -9.83
CA GLY A 204 6.57 -29.13 -10.89
C GLY A 204 5.13 -29.57 -11.18
N TRP A 205 4.12 -28.85 -10.70
CA TRP A 205 2.68 -29.13 -10.95
C TRP A 205 2.20 -30.48 -10.38
N SER A 206 2.99 -31.15 -9.57
CA SER A 206 2.73 -32.49 -9.05
C SER A 206 2.85 -32.53 -7.53
N PRO A 207 2.00 -33.29 -6.81
CA PRO A 207 0.89 -34.06 -7.38
C PRO A 207 -0.28 -33.20 -7.82
N ALA A 208 -0.99 -33.63 -8.87
CA ALA A 208 -2.29 -33.08 -9.21
C ALA A 208 -3.38 -33.96 -8.59
N SER A 209 -4.47 -33.36 -8.13
CA SER A 209 -5.66 -34.07 -7.65
C SER A 209 -6.80 -33.95 -8.67
N PHE A 210 -7.59 -34.97 -8.78
CA PHE A 210 -8.81 -34.97 -9.57
C PHE A 210 -9.92 -35.60 -8.73
N ASP A 211 -10.40 -34.85 -7.75
CA ASP A 211 -11.31 -35.36 -6.71
C ASP A 211 -12.68 -35.79 -7.27
N ASN A 212 -13.09 -35.26 -8.42
CA ASN A 212 -14.36 -35.60 -9.10
C ASN A 212 -14.20 -36.76 -10.09
N HIS A 213 -13.09 -37.50 -10.07
CA HIS A 213 -12.93 -38.63 -11.00
C HIS A 213 -14.09 -39.62 -10.89
N ASN A 214 -14.63 -39.83 -9.69
CA ASN A 214 -15.75 -40.73 -9.45
C ASN A 214 -17.08 -40.24 -10.04
N ASP A 215 -17.21 -38.96 -10.39
CA ASP A 215 -18.40 -38.42 -11.10
C ASP A 215 -18.41 -38.84 -12.56
N TYR A 216 -17.26 -39.15 -13.11
CA TYR A 216 -17.11 -39.63 -14.51
C TYR A 216 -16.94 -41.15 -14.59
N TYR A 217 -16.10 -41.72 -13.75
CA TYR A 217 -15.83 -43.14 -13.65
C TYR A 217 -15.43 -43.54 -12.23
N ALA A 218 -16.27 -44.29 -11.56
CA ALA A 218 -15.99 -44.75 -10.22
C ALA A 218 -14.78 -45.72 -10.16
N LEU A 219 -13.72 -45.30 -9.47
CA LEU A 219 -12.55 -46.12 -9.23
C LEU A 219 -12.85 -47.12 -8.12
N ASN A 220 -13.18 -48.36 -8.49
CA ASN A 220 -13.52 -49.47 -7.58
C ASN A 220 -12.56 -50.64 -7.73
N GLY A 221 -12.41 -51.45 -6.68
CA GLY A 221 -11.61 -52.68 -6.73
C GLY A 221 -10.13 -52.37 -7.01
N ALA A 222 -9.58 -53.02 -8.04
CA ALA A 222 -8.16 -52.86 -8.43
C ALA A 222 -7.84 -51.42 -8.94
N HIS A 223 -8.86 -50.67 -9.39
CA HIS A 223 -8.67 -49.30 -9.87
C HIS A 223 -8.68 -48.29 -8.74
N ALA A 224 -9.09 -48.63 -7.53
CA ALA A 224 -9.07 -47.74 -6.38
C ALA A 224 -7.68 -47.48 -5.78
N ALA A 225 -6.67 -48.16 -6.30
CA ALA A 225 -5.27 -48.10 -5.81
C ALA A 225 -4.31 -47.48 -6.84
N ILE A 226 -4.83 -46.77 -7.84
CA ILE A 226 -4.01 -46.15 -8.87
C ILE A 226 -3.67 -44.69 -8.47
#